data_6f68d161752cad7f0796cb983aff2cde
#
_entry.id   6f68d161752cad7f0796cb983aff2cde
#
_cell.length_a   1.000
_cell.length_b   1.000
_cell.length_c   1.000
_cell.angle_alpha   90.00
_cell.angle_beta   90.00
_cell.angle_gamma   90.00
#
_symmetry.space_group_name_H-M   'P 1'
#
loop_
_entity.id
_entity.type
_entity.pdbx_description
1 polymer ?
#
loop_
_entity_poly.entity_id
_entity_poly.type
_entity_poly.pdbx_seq_one_letter_code
_entity_poly.pdbx_strand_id
1 'polypeptide(L)'
;MQLCVYYEDNESYLSELVGRPKADGGFVWEGRRLTMNDGKTFQVLKESAISATSVKDIFHVFFVASRGEIIHAFWTSAGWNWKVVAGDN
;
A
#
# COMPACT_ATOMS: atom_id res chain seq x y z
N MET A 1 -5.23 -10.83 -14.56
CA MET A 1 -5.72 -9.71 -13.72
C MET A 1 -5.40 -9.99 -12.26
N GLN A 2 -4.92 -8.99 -11.55
CA GLN A 2 -4.68 -9.07 -10.11
C GLN A 2 -5.57 -8.08 -9.39
N LEU A 3 -6.01 -8.45 -8.20
CA LEU A 3 -6.67 -7.53 -7.29
C LEU A 3 -5.69 -7.19 -6.17
N CYS A 4 -5.65 -5.93 -5.78
CA CYS A 4 -4.78 -5.50 -4.70
C CYS A 4 -5.61 -4.74 -3.67
N VAL A 5 -5.43 -5.10 -2.42
CA VAL A 5 -6.06 -4.43 -1.29
C VAL A 5 -4.96 -3.95 -0.35
N TYR A 6 -5.04 -2.69 0.06
CA TYR A 6 -4.08 -2.10 0.97
C TYR A 6 -4.76 -1.88 2.31
N TYR A 7 -4.11 -2.30 3.39
CA TYR A 7 -4.75 -2.31 4.70
C TYR A 7 -3.71 -2.12 5.80
N GLU A 8 -4.20 -1.79 6.97
CA GLU A 8 -3.39 -1.73 8.19
C GLU A 8 -3.42 -3.12 8.83
N ASP A 9 -2.25 -3.75 8.99
CA ASP A 9 -2.19 -5.07 9.60
C ASP A 9 -2.30 -4.95 11.14
N ASN A 10 -2.27 -6.09 11.83
CA ASN A 10 -2.47 -6.11 13.27
C ASN A 10 -1.32 -5.50 14.06
N GLU A 11 -0.24 -5.14 13.40
CA GLU A 11 0.87 -4.40 14.01
C GLU A 11 0.91 -2.95 13.53
N SER A 12 -0.16 -2.50 12.89
CA SER A 12 -0.35 -1.14 12.38
C SER A 12 0.53 -0.78 11.20
N TYR A 13 1.10 -1.76 10.52
CA TYR A 13 1.89 -1.49 9.32
C TYR A 13 1.01 -1.52 8.06
N LEU A 14 1.37 -0.66 7.11
CA LEU A 14 0.75 -0.68 5.79
C LEU A 14 1.12 -1.98 5.09
N SER A 15 0.11 -2.71 4.66
CA SER A 15 0.27 -4.03 4.06
C SER A 15 -0.57 -4.17 2.81
N GLU A 16 -0.22 -5.13 1.98
CA GLU A 16 -0.86 -5.38 0.70
C GLU A 16 -1.35 -6.82 0.66
N LEU A 17 -2.59 -6.99 0.19
CA LEU A 17 -3.15 -8.30 -0.07
C LEU A 17 -3.34 -8.41 -1.57
N VAL A 18 -2.68 -9.38 -2.20
CA VAL A 18 -2.73 -9.58 -3.64
C VAL A 18 -3.56 -10.81 -3.94
N GLY A 19 -4.59 -10.65 -4.77
CA GLY A 19 -5.43 -11.74 -5.21
C GLY A 19 -5.13 -12.10 -6.66
N ARG A 20 -4.83 -13.38 -6.90
CA ARG A 20 -4.58 -13.90 -8.25
C ARG A 20 -5.70 -14.84 -8.64
N PRO A 21 -6.27 -14.69 -9.84
CA PRO A 21 -7.36 -15.56 -10.26
C PRO A 21 -6.92 -17.00 -10.39
N LYS A 22 -7.81 -17.92 -9.99
CA LYS A 22 -7.65 -19.36 -10.19
C LYS A 22 -8.47 -19.82 -11.36
N ALA A 23 -8.15 -21.00 -11.87
CA ALA A 23 -8.86 -21.58 -13.03
C ALA A 23 -10.34 -21.83 -12.73
N ASP A 24 -10.70 -22.07 -11.47
CA ASP A 24 -12.09 -22.35 -11.07
C ASP A 24 -12.92 -21.11 -10.80
N GLY A 25 -12.37 -19.92 -11.06
CA GLY A 25 -13.09 -18.66 -10.87
C GLY A 25 -12.89 -18.00 -9.54
N GLY A 26 -12.19 -18.62 -8.62
CA GLY A 26 -11.85 -18.00 -7.33
C GLY A 26 -10.53 -17.24 -7.41
N PHE A 27 -10.04 -16.85 -6.22
CA PHE A 27 -8.77 -16.13 -6.10
C PHE A 27 -7.90 -16.79 -5.04
N VAL A 28 -6.59 -16.77 -5.26
CA VAL A 28 -5.60 -17.08 -4.23
C VAL A 28 -5.10 -15.75 -3.69
N TRP A 29 -5.14 -15.58 -2.37
CA TRP A 29 -4.75 -14.34 -1.71
C TRP A 29 -3.43 -14.52 -0.97
N GLU A 30 -2.55 -13.54 -1.12
CA GLU A 30 -1.27 -13.53 -0.44
C GLU A 30 -1.04 -12.15 0.13
N GLY A 31 -0.75 -12.10 1.44
CA GLY A 31 -0.52 -10.84 2.13
C GLY A 31 0.94 -10.60 2.43
N ARG A 32 1.34 -9.34 2.43
CA ARG A 32 2.70 -8.96 2.80
C ARG A 32 2.72 -7.51 3.25
N ARG A 33 3.69 -7.20 4.11
CA ARG A 33 3.92 -5.82 4.50
C ARG A 33 4.49 -5.07 3.30
N LEU A 34 3.99 -3.85 3.07
CA LEU A 34 4.45 -3.05 1.93
C LEU A 34 5.82 -2.48 2.26
N THR A 35 6.82 -2.86 1.48
CA THR A 35 8.19 -2.41 1.68
C THR A 35 8.61 -1.55 0.50
N MET A 36 9.11 -0.36 0.80
CA MET A 36 9.59 0.58 -0.22
C MET A 36 10.92 0.11 -0.78
N ASN A 37 11.29 0.62 -1.94
CA ASN A 37 12.54 0.20 -2.58
C ASN A 37 13.78 0.57 -1.78
N ASP A 38 13.67 1.51 -0.84
CA ASP A 38 14.77 1.87 0.07
C ASP A 38 14.74 1.03 1.36
N GLY A 39 13.86 0.03 1.43
CA GLY A 39 13.74 -0.85 2.58
C GLY A 39 12.81 -0.35 3.68
N LYS A 40 12.25 0.84 3.52
CA LYS A 40 11.39 1.42 4.56
C LYS A 40 10.01 0.77 4.55
N THR A 41 9.47 0.53 5.75
CA THR A 41 8.07 0.16 5.95
C THR A 41 7.41 1.27 6.75
N PHE A 42 6.08 1.37 6.66
CA PHE A 42 5.35 2.46 7.32
C PHE A 42 4.30 1.93 8.27
N GLN A 43 4.28 2.52 9.47
CA GLN A 43 3.13 2.35 10.35
C GLN A 43 2.09 3.41 9.99
N VAL A 44 0.84 2.97 9.96
CA VAL A 44 -0.30 3.80 9.61
C VAL A 44 -0.90 4.38 10.87
N LEU A 45 -1.34 5.64 10.81
CA LEU A 45 -2.05 6.23 11.95
C LEU A 45 -3.32 5.43 12.20
N LYS A 46 -3.50 4.99 13.43
CA LYS A 46 -4.58 4.10 13.81
C LYS A 46 -5.94 4.71 13.43
N GLU A 47 -6.80 3.90 12.82
CA GLU A 47 -8.15 4.29 12.43
C GLU A 47 -8.20 5.35 11.34
N SER A 48 -7.10 5.61 10.65
CA SER A 48 -7.11 6.52 9.52
C SER A 48 -7.45 5.79 8.23
N ALA A 49 -7.80 6.55 7.21
CA ALA A 49 -8.18 5.99 5.92
C ALA A 49 -6.95 5.66 5.08
N ILE A 50 -7.09 4.64 4.24
CA ILE A 50 -6.11 4.29 3.20
C ILE A 50 -6.88 4.34 1.88
N SER A 51 -6.33 5.06 0.91
CA SER A 51 -6.96 5.19 -0.40
C SER A 51 -5.99 4.69 -1.46
N ALA A 52 -6.50 3.93 -2.42
CA ALA A 52 -5.66 3.38 -3.49
C ALA A 52 -6.36 3.57 -4.82
N THR A 53 -5.56 3.83 -5.85
CA THR A 53 -6.07 3.96 -7.20
C THR A 53 -5.00 3.49 -8.18
N SER A 54 -5.43 3.25 -9.41
CA SER A 54 -4.52 2.85 -10.48
C SER A 54 -4.68 3.84 -11.63
N VAL A 55 -3.56 4.41 -12.08
CA VAL A 55 -3.53 5.31 -13.21
C VAL A 55 -2.48 4.80 -14.17
N LYS A 56 -2.87 4.47 -15.40
CA LYS A 56 -1.98 3.94 -16.44
C LYS A 56 -1.16 2.76 -15.92
N ASP A 57 -1.82 1.85 -15.21
CA ASP A 57 -1.23 0.62 -14.65
C ASP A 57 -0.21 0.87 -13.54
N ILE A 58 -0.17 2.08 -13.01
CA ILE A 58 0.66 2.40 -11.86
C ILE A 58 -0.25 2.48 -10.63
N PHE A 59 0.07 1.71 -9.61
CA PHE A 59 -0.68 1.73 -8.36
C PHE A 59 -0.22 2.91 -7.51
N HIS A 60 -1.19 3.64 -6.97
CA HIS A 60 -0.96 4.77 -6.07
C HIS A 60 -1.71 4.52 -4.78
N VAL A 61 -1.03 4.64 -3.67
CA VAL A 61 -1.62 4.44 -2.34
C VAL A 61 -1.36 5.69 -1.52
N PHE A 62 -2.41 6.23 -0.91
CA PHE A 62 -2.31 7.39 -0.03
C PHE A 62 -2.73 6.97 1.36
N PHE A 63 -1.96 7.34 2.36
CA PHE A 63 -2.27 6.98 3.74
C PHE A 63 -1.65 8.01 4.69
N VAL A 64 -2.14 7.99 5.93
CA VAL A 64 -1.59 8.84 7.00
C VAL A 64 -0.64 7.97 7.81
N ALA A 65 0.62 8.37 7.85
CA ALA A 65 1.62 7.65 8.65
C ALA A 65 1.39 7.94 10.14
N SER A 66 1.96 7.10 10.99
CA SER A 66 1.75 7.20 12.44
C SER A 66 2.15 8.55 13.04
N ARG A 67 3.01 9.29 12.35
CA ARG A 67 3.43 10.62 12.81
C ARG A 67 2.54 11.74 12.27
N GLY A 68 1.48 11.40 11.54
CA GLY A 68 0.54 12.38 11.03
C GLY A 68 0.84 12.90 9.62
N GLU A 69 1.89 12.44 8.99
CA GLU A 69 2.23 12.82 7.62
C GLU A 69 1.33 12.09 6.63
N ILE A 70 0.91 12.78 5.58
CA ILE A 70 0.21 12.12 4.47
C ILE A 70 1.27 11.67 3.48
N ILE A 71 1.29 10.37 3.22
CA ILE A 71 2.30 9.73 2.36
C ILE A 71 1.63 9.27 1.07
N HIS A 72 2.30 9.50 -0.04
CA HIS A 72 1.94 8.97 -1.34
C HIS A 72 2.96 7.91 -1.70
N ALA A 73 2.54 6.66 -1.73
CA ALA A 73 3.37 5.55 -2.18
C ALA A 73 2.92 5.14 -3.59
N PHE A 74 3.86 4.81 -4.45
CA PHE A 74 3.52 4.44 -5.82
C PHE A 74 4.50 3.41 -6.35
N TRP A 75 3.97 2.52 -7.17
CA TRP A 75 4.75 1.42 -7.76
C TRP A 75 5.35 1.84 -9.09
N THR A 76 6.62 1.55 -9.27
CA THR A 76 7.32 1.69 -10.56
C THR A 76 8.09 0.40 -10.84
N SER A 77 8.71 0.32 -12.00
CA SER A 77 9.54 -0.84 -12.34
C SER A 77 10.70 -1.05 -11.35
N ALA A 78 11.08 0.00 -10.62
CA ALA A 78 12.12 -0.09 -9.60
C ALA A 78 11.59 -0.51 -8.22
N GLY A 79 10.28 -0.71 -8.09
CA GLY A 79 9.64 -1.07 -6.83
C GLY A 79 8.79 0.06 -6.28
N TRP A 80 8.48 -0.01 -4.99
CA TRP A 80 7.67 0.99 -4.33
C TRP A 80 8.50 2.22 -3.98
N ASN A 81 7.97 3.39 -4.34
CA ASN A 81 8.55 4.68 -4.00
C ASN A 81 7.56 5.44 -3.13
N TRP A 82 8.02 6.47 -2.45
CA TRP A 82 7.14 7.24 -1.56
C TRP A 82 7.62 8.67 -1.44
N LYS A 83 6.70 9.55 -1.07
CA LYS A 83 7.01 10.93 -0.73
C LYS A 83 5.97 11.46 0.24
N VAL A 84 6.36 12.44 1.04
CA VAL A 84 5.44 13.15 1.92
C VAL A 84 4.76 14.23 1.09
N VAL A 85 3.43 14.25 1.13
CA VAL A 85 2.66 15.25 0.38
C VAL A 85 2.03 16.31 1.27
N ALA A 86 1.89 16.05 2.58
CA ALA A 86 1.37 17.02 3.54
C ALA A 86 1.68 16.60 4.96
N GLY A 87 1.63 17.55 5.90
CA GLY A 87 1.72 17.23 7.32
C GLY A 87 3.11 17.06 7.89
N ASP A 88 4.13 17.44 7.17
CA ASP A 88 5.52 17.23 7.56
C ASP A 88 6.14 18.44 8.25
N ASN A 89 5.43 19.09 9.07
CA ASN A 89 5.90 20.32 9.74
C ASN A 89 7.30 20.25 10.29
#